data_2577a0f99854265a402537ffca173c7d
#
_entry.id   2577a0f99854265a402537ffca173c7d
#
_cell.length_a   1.000
_cell.length_b   1.000
_cell.length_c   1.000
_cell.angle_alpha   90.00
_cell.angle_beta   90.00
_cell.angle_gamma   90.00
#
_symmetry.space_group_name_H-M   'P 1'
#
loop_
_entity.id
_entity.type
_entity.pdbx_description
1 polymer ?
#
loop_
_entity_poly.entity_id
_entity_poly.type
_entity_poly.pdbx_seq_one_letter_code
_entity_poly.pdbx_strand_id
1 'polypeptide(L)'
;MINRNFFFIILLITFPFKALALIEIDITRGNLNPLPIAVSSLSSNKDDQKKLQKKLNVKDLGLEISKVVENNLKKSGLFNPLDKEAFLQKPDIAHLKPRFEDWSLIKAQALITGKVNFQDD
;
A
#
# COMPACT_ATOMS: atom_id res chain seq x y z
N MET A 1 -43.93 8.31 -34.54
CA MET A 1 -44.05 8.40 -33.07
C MET A 1 -43.00 7.47 -32.45
N ILE A 2 -41.99 8.05 -31.79
CA ILE A 2 -41.00 7.25 -31.06
C ILE A 2 -41.68 6.77 -29.78
N ASN A 3 -41.77 5.46 -29.58
CA ASN A 3 -42.38 4.86 -28.39
C ASN A 3 -41.63 5.34 -27.13
N ARG A 4 -42.38 5.74 -26.09
CA ARG A 4 -41.83 6.17 -24.81
C ARG A 4 -40.80 5.16 -24.25
N ASN A 5 -41.00 3.89 -24.48
CA ASN A 5 -40.07 2.82 -24.08
C ASN A 5 -38.77 2.84 -24.91
N PHE A 6 -38.81 3.27 -26.16
CA PHE A 6 -37.62 3.41 -27.02
C PHE A 6 -36.73 4.57 -26.56
N PHE A 7 -37.33 5.66 -26.07
CA PHE A 7 -36.59 6.78 -25.48
C PHE A 7 -35.86 6.38 -24.19
N PHE A 8 -36.49 5.54 -23.34
CA PHE A 8 -35.84 5.01 -22.13
C PHE A 8 -34.68 4.08 -22.44
N ILE A 9 -34.77 3.28 -23.50
CA ILE A 9 -33.69 2.38 -23.92
C ILE A 9 -32.47 3.19 -24.42
N ILE A 10 -32.71 4.26 -25.19
CA ILE A 10 -31.63 5.16 -25.67
C ILE A 10 -30.99 5.88 -24.48
N LEU A 11 -31.75 6.34 -23.50
CA LEU A 11 -31.23 6.98 -22.29
C LEU A 11 -30.34 6.04 -21.46
N LEU A 12 -30.66 4.75 -21.41
CA LEU A 12 -29.91 3.74 -20.69
C LEU A 12 -28.52 3.45 -21.34
N ILE A 13 -28.44 3.56 -22.69
CA ILE A 13 -27.22 3.30 -23.45
C ILE A 13 -26.23 4.47 -23.36
N THR A 14 -26.70 5.69 -23.05
CA THR A 14 -25.87 6.90 -22.96
C THR A 14 -25.22 7.10 -21.58
N PHE A 15 -25.45 6.23 -20.61
CA PHE A 15 -24.76 6.30 -19.32
C PHE A 15 -23.28 5.97 -19.50
N PRO A 16 -22.35 6.92 -19.30
CA PRO A 16 -20.94 6.63 -19.40
C PRO A 16 -20.53 5.73 -18.22
N PHE A 17 -20.23 4.47 -18.51
CA PHE A 17 -19.50 3.63 -17.55
C PHE A 17 -18.14 4.29 -17.32
N LYS A 18 -17.89 4.73 -16.09
CA LYS A 18 -16.57 5.20 -15.71
C LYS A 18 -15.61 4.00 -15.85
N ALA A 19 -14.81 4.02 -16.89
CA ALA A 19 -13.71 3.08 -17.03
C ALA A 19 -12.76 3.32 -15.86
N LEU A 20 -12.55 2.32 -15.03
CA LEU A 20 -11.48 2.32 -14.04
C LEU A 20 -10.18 2.39 -14.82
N ALA A 21 -9.47 3.52 -14.69
CA ALA A 21 -8.19 3.69 -15.33
C ALA A 21 -7.22 2.64 -14.76
N LEU A 22 -6.81 1.71 -15.61
CA LEU A 22 -5.70 0.81 -15.32
C LEU A 22 -4.44 1.68 -15.21
N ILE A 23 -3.67 1.51 -14.14
CA ILE A 23 -2.38 2.18 -14.01
C ILE A 23 -1.44 1.54 -15.03
N GLU A 24 -1.22 2.23 -16.15
CA GLU A 24 -0.26 1.84 -17.18
C GLU A 24 1.12 2.37 -16.79
N ILE A 25 2.04 1.47 -16.43
CA ILE A 25 3.44 1.82 -16.17
C ILE A 25 4.17 1.77 -17.52
N ASP A 26 4.31 2.92 -18.16
CA ASP A 26 5.09 3.05 -19.40
C ASP A 26 6.60 3.08 -19.09
N ILE A 27 7.26 1.94 -19.23
CA ILE A 27 8.70 1.76 -18.95
C ILE A 27 9.58 2.31 -20.11
N THR A 28 8.98 2.75 -21.22
CA THR A 28 9.71 3.10 -22.45
C THR A 28 10.19 4.54 -22.50
N ARG A 29 9.69 5.42 -21.63
CA ARG A 29 10.11 6.80 -21.54
C ARG A 29 10.97 7.02 -20.31
N GLY A 30 12.24 7.35 -20.46
CA GLY A 30 13.24 7.54 -19.41
C GLY A 30 12.96 8.63 -18.36
N ASN A 31 11.70 8.91 -18.09
CA ASN A 31 11.24 9.81 -17.04
C ASN A 31 10.15 9.09 -16.23
N LEU A 32 10.56 8.03 -15.53
CA LEU A 32 9.68 7.30 -14.61
C LEU A 32 9.41 8.22 -13.42
N ASN A 33 8.16 8.60 -13.23
CA ASN A 33 7.70 9.12 -11.94
C ASN A 33 7.56 7.92 -10.98
N PRO A 34 8.46 7.75 -10.02
CA PRO A 34 8.39 6.61 -9.11
C PRO A 34 7.07 6.59 -8.35
N LEU A 35 6.44 5.42 -8.24
CA LEU A 35 5.17 5.24 -7.57
C LEU A 35 5.31 5.54 -6.07
N PRO A 36 4.55 6.51 -5.51
CA PRO A 36 4.56 6.76 -4.07
C PRO A 36 4.02 5.55 -3.32
N ILE A 37 4.84 4.96 -2.45
CA ILE A 37 4.49 3.76 -1.70
C ILE A 37 4.68 3.96 -0.20
N ALA A 38 3.70 3.57 0.59
CA ALA A 38 3.82 3.52 2.04
C ALA A 38 4.32 2.13 2.46
N VAL A 39 5.43 2.08 3.18
CA VAL A 39 5.96 0.85 3.77
C VAL A 39 5.80 0.95 5.28
N SER A 40 4.72 0.38 5.81
CA SER A 40 4.49 0.33 7.24
C SER A 40 5.51 -0.59 7.92
N SER A 41 5.91 -0.28 9.15
CA SER A 41 6.65 -1.25 9.96
C SER A 41 5.81 -2.51 10.12
N LEU A 42 6.44 -3.68 10.10
CA LEU A 42 5.72 -4.92 10.33
C LEU A 42 5.34 -5.03 11.80
N SER A 43 4.10 -5.41 12.08
CA SER A 43 3.66 -5.61 13.45
C SER A 43 4.22 -6.92 14.04
N SER A 44 4.43 -6.97 15.33
CA SER A 44 4.76 -8.20 16.06
C SER A 44 4.03 -8.22 17.41
N ASN A 45 3.71 -9.41 17.93
CA ASN A 45 3.18 -9.47 19.29
C ASN A 45 4.31 -9.20 20.31
N LYS A 46 3.93 -8.84 21.54
CA LYS A 46 4.90 -8.45 22.57
C LYS A 46 5.84 -9.59 22.99
N ASP A 47 5.36 -10.82 22.96
CA ASP A 47 6.15 -11.99 23.37
C ASP A 47 7.15 -12.37 22.29
N ASP A 48 6.73 -12.36 21.03
CA ASP A 48 7.62 -12.55 19.90
C ASP A 48 8.69 -11.46 19.83
N GLN A 49 8.32 -10.21 20.07
CA GLN A 49 9.26 -9.11 20.10
C GLN A 49 10.33 -9.27 21.16
N LYS A 50 9.97 -9.72 22.37
CA LYS A 50 10.94 -10.00 23.45
C LYS A 50 11.89 -11.16 23.10
N LYS A 51 11.36 -12.25 22.51
CA LYS A 51 12.15 -13.40 22.06
C LYS A 51 13.14 -12.97 20.96
N LEU A 52 12.68 -12.21 19.99
CA LEU A 52 13.49 -11.71 18.88
C LEU A 52 14.58 -10.74 19.37
N GLN A 53 14.24 -9.84 20.28
CA GLN A 53 15.19 -8.93 20.90
C GLN A 53 16.31 -9.70 21.63
N LYS A 54 15.97 -10.73 22.38
CA LYS A 54 16.94 -11.56 23.11
C LYS A 54 17.82 -12.39 22.18
N LYS A 55 17.23 -12.95 21.09
CA LYS A 55 17.94 -13.87 20.18
C LYS A 55 18.76 -13.13 19.14
N LEU A 56 18.28 -12.02 18.60
CA LEU A 56 18.91 -11.27 17.50
C LEU A 56 19.53 -9.94 17.92
N ASN A 57 19.37 -9.53 19.18
CA ASN A 57 19.80 -8.22 19.69
C ASN A 57 19.23 -7.04 18.90
N VAL A 58 18.04 -7.21 18.31
CA VAL A 58 17.34 -6.21 17.51
C VAL A 58 16.14 -5.70 18.29
N LYS A 59 16.07 -4.37 18.47
CA LYS A 59 15.04 -3.73 19.29
C LYS A 59 13.64 -3.82 18.69
N ASP A 60 13.53 -3.70 17.37
CA ASP A 60 12.29 -3.80 16.60
C ASP A 60 12.59 -4.43 15.22
N LEU A 61 12.38 -5.73 15.12
CA LEU A 61 12.63 -6.48 13.89
C LEU A 61 11.66 -6.06 12.77
N GLY A 62 10.42 -5.76 13.11
CA GLY A 62 9.42 -5.31 12.12
C GLY A 62 9.82 -4.00 11.45
N LEU A 63 10.40 -3.09 12.23
CA LEU A 63 10.96 -1.85 11.70
C LEU A 63 12.19 -2.12 10.82
N GLU A 64 13.11 -2.95 11.26
CA GLU A 64 14.33 -3.24 10.50
C GLU A 64 14.02 -3.94 9.16
N ILE A 65 13.11 -4.90 9.14
CA ILE A 65 12.67 -5.53 7.89
C ILE A 65 12.04 -4.49 6.96
N SER A 66 11.17 -3.62 7.48
CA SER A 66 10.54 -2.58 6.66
C SER A 66 11.55 -1.62 6.05
N LYS A 67 12.63 -1.28 6.76
CA LYS A 67 13.73 -0.46 6.20
C LYS A 67 14.45 -1.14 5.04
N VAL A 68 14.68 -2.45 5.15
CA VAL A 68 15.28 -3.23 4.05
C VAL A 68 14.38 -3.21 2.83
N VAL A 69 13.08 -3.42 3.03
CA VAL A 69 12.08 -3.36 1.94
C VAL A 69 12.07 -1.97 1.30
N GLU A 70 12.01 -0.90 2.08
CA GLU A 70 12.07 0.48 1.58
C GLU A 70 13.32 0.74 0.73
N ASN A 71 14.49 0.35 1.24
CA ASN A 71 15.74 0.55 0.52
C ASN A 71 15.77 -0.20 -0.83
N ASN A 72 15.25 -1.42 -0.86
CA ASN A 72 15.18 -2.20 -2.09
C ASN A 72 14.20 -1.59 -3.10
N LEU A 73 13.03 -1.16 -2.64
CA LEU A 73 12.05 -0.47 -3.48
C LEU A 73 12.62 0.84 -4.05
N LYS A 74 13.26 1.66 -3.21
CA LYS A 74 13.90 2.91 -3.63
C LYS A 74 15.02 2.65 -4.67
N LYS A 75 15.86 1.63 -4.44
CA LYS A 75 16.94 1.26 -5.36
C LYS A 75 16.44 0.77 -6.72
N SER A 76 15.24 0.21 -6.79
CA SER A 76 14.65 -0.21 -8.07
C SER A 76 14.37 0.95 -9.01
N GLY A 77 14.26 2.19 -8.49
CA GLY A 77 13.88 3.37 -9.26
C GLY A 77 12.38 3.44 -9.64
N LEU A 78 11.62 2.38 -9.37
CA LEU A 78 10.19 2.29 -9.71
C LEU A 78 9.27 2.84 -8.62
N PHE A 79 9.78 2.91 -7.38
CA PHE A 79 9.00 3.30 -6.20
C PHE A 79 9.66 4.46 -5.48
N ASN A 80 8.83 5.30 -4.89
CA ASN A 80 9.22 6.36 -3.97
C ASN A 80 8.60 6.10 -2.59
N PRO A 81 9.34 5.45 -1.66
CA PRO A 81 8.84 5.24 -0.30
C PRO A 81 8.56 6.56 0.40
N LEU A 82 7.37 6.65 1.00
CA LEU A 82 6.94 7.83 1.76
C LEU A 82 7.50 7.79 3.18
N ASP A 83 7.70 8.99 3.76
CA ASP A 83 8.19 9.14 5.12
C ASP A 83 7.19 8.55 6.13
N LYS A 84 7.69 7.73 7.04
CA LYS A 84 6.90 7.08 8.09
C LYS A 84 6.28 8.08 9.08
N GLU A 85 6.86 9.27 9.23
CA GLU A 85 6.32 10.32 10.09
C GLU A 85 4.98 10.87 9.59
N ALA A 86 4.70 10.71 8.29
CA ALA A 86 3.43 11.09 7.69
C ALA A 86 2.31 10.06 7.92
N PHE A 87 2.61 8.88 8.43
CA PHE A 87 1.64 7.79 8.55
C PHE A 87 0.64 8.05 9.66
N LEU A 88 -0.65 8.03 9.32
CA LEU A 88 -1.76 8.27 10.24
C LEU A 88 -2.18 7.00 11.00
N GLN A 89 -1.89 5.83 10.44
CA GLN A 89 -2.28 4.54 10.99
C GLN A 89 -1.08 3.80 11.58
N LYS A 90 -1.24 3.26 12.79
CA LYS A 90 -0.20 2.44 13.44
C LYS A 90 -0.04 1.08 12.76
N PRO A 91 1.18 0.49 12.76
CA PRO A 91 1.47 -0.77 12.07
C PRO A 91 0.59 -1.95 12.46
N ASP A 92 0.31 -2.11 13.76
CA ASP A 92 -0.52 -3.18 14.34
C ASP A 92 -1.98 -3.12 13.86
N ILE A 93 -2.50 -1.91 13.59
CA ILE A 93 -3.84 -1.70 13.05
C ILE A 93 -3.83 -1.78 11.53
N ALA A 94 -2.84 -1.18 10.88
CA ALA A 94 -2.74 -1.13 9.43
C ALA A 94 -2.69 -2.53 8.79
N HIS A 95 -2.03 -3.49 9.44
CA HIS A 95 -1.92 -4.85 8.94
C HIS A 95 -3.23 -5.66 9.06
N LEU A 96 -4.09 -5.33 10.04
CA LEU A 96 -5.36 -6.01 10.25
C LEU A 96 -6.49 -5.39 9.43
N LYS A 97 -6.56 -4.07 9.42
CA LYS A 97 -7.61 -3.29 8.76
C LYS A 97 -7.05 -1.97 8.22
N PRO A 98 -6.42 -1.98 7.04
CA PRO A 98 -5.91 -0.75 6.46
C PRO A 98 -7.07 0.19 6.10
N ARG A 99 -6.98 1.44 6.55
CA ARG A 99 -7.90 2.51 6.16
C ARG A 99 -7.33 3.23 4.95
N PHE A 100 -7.72 2.81 3.77
CA PHE A 100 -7.18 3.34 2.51
C PHE A 100 -7.37 4.85 2.34
N GLU A 101 -8.38 5.43 2.96
CA GLU A 101 -8.60 6.87 2.96
C GLU A 101 -7.44 7.62 3.62
N ASP A 102 -6.95 7.16 4.78
CA ASP A 102 -5.80 7.76 5.47
C ASP A 102 -4.53 7.71 4.62
N TRP A 103 -4.31 6.61 3.92
CA TRP A 103 -3.17 6.44 3.03
C TRP A 103 -3.27 7.29 1.77
N SER A 104 -4.49 7.50 1.26
CA SER A 104 -4.75 8.40 0.14
C SER A 104 -4.49 9.86 0.48
N LEU A 105 -4.77 10.28 1.72
CA LEU A 105 -4.48 11.65 2.19
C LEU A 105 -2.99 12.00 2.10
N ILE A 106 -2.12 11.05 2.37
CA ILE A 106 -0.67 11.23 2.22
C ILE A 106 -0.16 10.89 0.82
N LYS A 107 -1.07 10.71 -0.16
CA LYS A 107 -0.79 10.42 -1.57
C LYS A 107 -0.08 9.07 -1.80
N ALA A 108 -0.22 8.12 -0.89
CA ALA A 108 0.23 6.76 -1.12
C ALA A 108 -0.64 6.09 -2.20
N GLN A 109 -0.01 5.53 -3.22
CA GLN A 109 -0.68 4.75 -4.27
C GLN A 109 -0.60 3.25 -4.03
N ALA A 110 0.31 2.83 -3.16
CA ALA A 110 0.44 1.46 -2.70
C ALA A 110 0.80 1.43 -1.21
N LEU A 111 0.43 0.35 -0.54
CA LEU A 111 0.72 0.12 0.89
C LEU A 111 1.31 -1.28 1.06
N ILE A 112 2.46 -1.36 1.72
CA ILE A 112 3.03 -2.60 2.24
C ILE A 112 2.83 -2.61 3.75
N THR A 113 2.19 -3.65 4.24
CA THR A 113 1.96 -3.90 5.66
C THR A 113 2.01 -5.40 5.93
N GLY A 114 2.26 -5.80 7.17
CA GLY A 114 2.34 -7.22 7.51
C GLY A 114 2.63 -7.48 8.97
N LYS A 115 2.88 -8.76 9.29
CA LYS A 115 3.16 -9.22 10.64
C LYS A 115 4.36 -10.15 10.66
N VAL A 116 5.18 -10.02 11.69
CA VAL A 116 6.28 -10.94 12.01
C VAL A 116 5.83 -11.85 13.15
N ASN A 117 5.93 -13.16 12.93
CA ASN A 117 5.70 -14.16 13.94
C ASN A 117 7.00 -14.92 14.20
N PHE A 118 7.27 -15.23 15.46
CA PHE A 118 8.38 -16.10 15.83
C PHE A 118 7.88 -17.55 15.91
N GLN A 119 8.56 -18.46 15.23
CA GLN A 119 8.32 -19.89 15.34
C GLN A 119 9.57 -20.53 15.96
N ASP A 120 9.42 -21.22 17.09
CA ASP A 120 10.46 -22.10 17.62
C ASP A 120 10.39 -23.43 16.84
N ASP A 121 11.49 -23.83 16.20
CA ASP A 121 11.67 -25.18 15.65
C ASP A 121 11.96 -26.19 16.74
#